data_472439175a1d30c25bbf88d8375e2404
#
_entry.id   472439175a1d30c25bbf88d8375e2404
#
_cell.length_a   1.000
_cell.length_b   1.000
_cell.length_c   1.000
_cell.angle_alpha   90.00
_cell.angle_beta   90.00
_cell.angle_gamma   90.00
#
_symmetry.space_group_name_H-M   'P 1'
#
loop_
_entity.id
_entity.type
_entity.pdbx_description
1 polymer ?
#
loop_
_entity_poly.entity_id
_entity_poly.type
_entity_poly.pdbx_seq_one_letter_code
_entity_poly.pdbx_strand_id
1 'polypeptide(L)'
;MTSNKRYKLDRVGIRMVKEPPLYSSEPVNTPDAAVRLMAETLRQYDREVFCVVNLRNDMKPINMNIVSIGTLNQSLAHPREILKSTILSNAESVMLFHNHPSGNCNLSPSTEDIALTDRMQKLCTLLGVPVLDHIIIGNADRYYSFREHDILSIPQIEYTTDIGGIDLKAQKVAEKSSAKYQSASDRKQSVQEITEKLEQGVHGLFESDRYKAYLSSMS
;
A
#
# COMPACT_ATOMS: atom_id res chain seq x y z
N MET A 1 -47.01 16.93 2.09
CA MET A 1 -46.72 15.68 1.32
C MET A 1 -45.25 15.38 1.49
N THR A 2 -44.90 14.48 2.37
CA THR A 2 -43.50 14.04 2.59
C THR A 2 -43.13 13.11 1.47
N SER A 3 -42.22 13.58 0.58
CA SER A 3 -41.62 12.76 -0.47
C SER A 3 -40.86 11.61 0.19
N ASN A 4 -41.41 10.41 0.08
CA ASN A 4 -40.75 9.18 0.53
C ASN A 4 -39.59 8.87 -0.42
N LYS A 5 -38.41 9.49 -0.18
CA LYS A 5 -37.18 9.22 -0.94
C LYS A 5 -36.81 7.76 -0.74
N ARG A 6 -37.08 6.91 -1.72
CA ARG A 6 -36.60 5.53 -1.76
C ARG A 6 -35.17 5.52 -2.32
N TYR A 7 -34.25 4.93 -1.55
CA TYR A 7 -32.88 4.68 -2.03
C TYR A 7 -32.86 3.34 -2.78
N LYS A 8 -32.25 3.35 -3.97
CA LYS A 8 -32.02 2.15 -4.75
C LYS A 8 -30.82 1.42 -4.18
N LEU A 9 -30.96 0.13 -3.87
CA LEU A 9 -29.89 -0.78 -3.48
C LEU A 9 -29.67 -1.77 -4.60
N ASP A 10 -28.50 -1.71 -5.24
CA ASP A 10 -28.16 -2.64 -6.31
C ASP A 10 -27.59 -3.94 -5.72
N ARG A 11 -28.14 -5.06 -6.18
CA ARG A 11 -27.58 -6.38 -5.91
C ARG A 11 -26.40 -6.62 -6.84
N VAL A 12 -25.22 -6.83 -6.27
CA VAL A 12 -23.97 -7.05 -7.06
C VAL A 12 -23.42 -8.46 -6.81
N GLY A 13 -22.76 -9.02 -7.82
CA GLY A 13 -21.95 -10.22 -7.73
C GLY A 13 -20.52 -9.91 -8.15
N ILE A 14 -19.55 -10.48 -7.44
CA ILE A 14 -18.13 -10.32 -7.77
C ILE A 14 -17.63 -11.63 -8.37
N ARG A 15 -16.89 -11.56 -9.48
CA ARG A 15 -16.34 -12.73 -10.17
C ARG A 15 -14.90 -12.46 -10.59
N MET A 16 -14.03 -13.46 -10.45
CA MET A 16 -12.72 -13.46 -11.08
C MET A 16 -12.85 -13.90 -12.55
N VAL A 17 -12.20 -13.16 -13.43
CA VAL A 17 -12.07 -13.49 -14.86
C VAL A 17 -10.70 -14.13 -15.06
N LYS A 18 -10.69 -15.33 -15.70
CA LYS A 18 -9.43 -16.00 -16.01
C LYS A 18 -8.79 -15.40 -17.24
N GLU A 19 -7.50 -15.13 -17.12
CA GLU A 19 -6.61 -14.77 -18.23
C GLU A 19 -5.72 -15.97 -18.62
N PRO A 20 -4.91 -15.88 -19.68
CA PRO A 20 -3.99 -16.94 -20.05
C PRO A 20 -3.12 -17.38 -18.88
N PRO A 21 -3.00 -18.70 -18.60
CA PRO A 21 -2.34 -19.17 -17.39
C PRO A 21 -0.82 -19.05 -17.50
N LEU A 22 -0.19 -18.78 -16.34
CA LEU A 22 1.21 -19.09 -16.10
C LEU A 22 1.31 -20.51 -15.52
N TYR A 23 2.40 -21.18 -15.82
CA TYR A 23 2.62 -22.54 -15.35
C TYR A 23 3.77 -22.58 -14.35
N SER A 24 3.55 -23.19 -13.20
CA SER A 24 4.62 -23.56 -12.27
C SER A 24 4.76 -25.07 -12.25
N SER A 25 5.97 -25.57 -12.42
CA SER A 25 6.29 -27.00 -12.33
C SER A 25 6.50 -27.47 -10.90
N GLU A 26 6.69 -26.55 -9.95
CA GLU A 26 7.07 -26.83 -8.58
C GLU A 26 6.35 -25.92 -7.58
N PRO A 27 6.32 -26.29 -6.27
CA PRO A 27 5.86 -25.41 -5.22
C PRO A 27 6.74 -24.15 -5.11
N VAL A 28 6.13 -23.02 -4.79
CA VAL A 28 6.81 -21.71 -4.65
C VAL A 28 7.17 -21.51 -3.17
N ASN A 29 8.14 -22.26 -2.69
CA ASN A 29 8.56 -22.27 -1.28
C ASN A 29 9.91 -21.59 -1.01
N THR A 30 10.61 -21.19 -2.06
CA THR A 30 11.87 -20.45 -1.99
C THR A 30 11.81 -19.20 -2.88
N PRO A 31 12.60 -18.15 -2.58
CA PRO A 31 12.72 -16.99 -3.45
C PRO A 31 13.11 -17.34 -4.88
N ASP A 32 14.06 -18.28 -5.08
CA ASP A 32 14.45 -18.73 -6.40
C ASP A 32 13.31 -19.37 -7.21
N ALA A 33 12.50 -20.23 -6.58
CA ALA A 33 11.33 -20.81 -7.23
C ALA A 33 10.30 -19.74 -7.61
N ALA A 34 10.11 -18.76 -6.73
CA ALA A 34 9.24 -17.62 -6.96
C ALA A 34 9.73 -16.74 -8.12
N VAL A 35 11.04 -16.49 -8.18
CA VAL A 35 11.68 -15.74 -9.27
C VAL A 35 11.56 -16.48 -10.60
N ARG A 36 11.83 -17.79 -10.64
CA ARG A 36 11.64 -18.60 -11.85
C ARG A 36 10.21 -18.54 -12.40
N LEU A 37 9.22 -18.51 -11.52
CA LEU A 37 7.83 -18.40 -11.93
C LEU A 37 7.49 -17.03 -12.53
N MET A 38 8.00 -15.94 -11.93
CA MET A 38 7.49 -14.59 -12.19
C MET A 38 8.40 -13.74 -13.08
N ALA A 39 9.71 -14.05 -13.14
CA ALA A 39 10.68 -13.16 -13.76
C ALA A 39 10.46 -12.96 -15.26
N GLU A 40 10.14 -14.03 -16.00
CA GLU A 40 9.89 -13.94 -17.45
C GLU A 40 8.72 -13.00 -17.74
N THR A 41 7.65 -13.14 -16.99
CA THR A 41 6.45 -12.28 -17.14
C THR A 41 6.74 -10.84 -16.78
N LEU A 42 7.37 -10.60 -15.62
CA LEU A 42 7.57 -9.24 -15.12
C LEU A 42 8.63 -8.46 -15.91
N ARG A 43 9.65 -9.12 -16.46
CA ARG A 43 10.68 -8.48 -17.30
C ARG A 43 10.16 -7.98 -18.65
N GLN A 44 9.00 -8.44 -19.10
CA GLN A 44 8.41 -7.98 -20.36
C GLN A 44 7.81 -6.57 -20.25
N TYR A 45 7.59 -6.07 -19.03
CA TYR A 45 7.02 -4.76 -18.82
C TYR A 45 8.11 -3.66 -18.85
N ASP A 46 7.81 -2.59 -19.58
CA ASP A 46 8.64 -1.37 -19.70
C ASP A 46 8.45 -0.39 -18.54
N ARG A 47 7.57 -0.73 -17.60
CA ARG A 47 7.18 0.07 -16.43
C ARG A 47 7.05 -0.79 -15.20
N GLU A 48 6.96 -0.16 -14.04
CA GLU A 48 6.75 -0.89 -12.80
C GLU A 48 5.36 -1.54 -12.76
N VAL A 49 5.35 -2.81 -12.47
CA VAL A 49 4.14 -3.62 -12.31
C VAL A 49 4.18 -4.25 -10.94
N PHE A 50 3.11 -4.07 -10.17
CA PHE A 50 2.94 -4.74 -8.90
C PHE A 50 1.94 -5.87 -9.03
N CYS A 51 2.29 -7.05 -8.56
CA CYS A 51 1.40 -8.20 -8.57
C CYS A 51 1.46 -9.02 -7.28
N VAL A 52 0.44 -9.82 -7.08
CA VAL A 52 0.33 -10.77 -5.98
C VAL A 52 0.16 -12.18 -6.54
N VAL A 53 0.90 -13.12 -5.97
CA VAL A 53 0.71 -14.56 -6.21
C VAL A 53 0.03 -15.15 -4.99
N ASN A 54 -1.15 -15.70 -5.21
CA ASN A 54 -1.95 -16.38 -4.20
C ASN A 54 -1.58 -17.87 -4.14
N LEU A 55 -1.29 -18.38 -2.95
CA LEU A 55 -0.77 -19.72 -2.73
C LEU A 55 -1.72 -20.57 -1.90
N ARG A 56 -1.67 -21.88 -2.16
CA ARG A 56 -2.31 -22.92 -1.35
C ARG A 56 -1.42 -23.28 -0.17
N ASN A 57 -1.96 -24.09 0.75
CA ASN A 57 -1.23 -24.63 1.89
C ASN A 57 0.00 -25.47 1.47
N ASP A 58 -0.04 -26.15 0.32
CA ASP A 58 1.09 -26.91 -0.25
C ASP A 58 2.06 -26.03 -1.06
N MET A 59 2.02 -24.70 -0.88
CA MET A 59 2.83 -23.70 -1.56
C MET A 59 2.69 -23.68 -3.09
N LYS A 60 1.68 -24.33 -3.64
CA LYS A 60 1.40 -24.23 -5.08
C LYS A 60 0.61 -22.97 -5.41
N PRO A 61 0.93 -22.30 -6.52
CA PRO A 61 0.19 -21.11 -6.91
C PRO A 61 -1.26 -21.46 -7.29
N ILE A 62 -2.20 -20.67 -6.80
CA ILE A 62 -3.61 -20.71 -7.19
C ILE A 62 -3.79 -19.84 -8.44
N ASN A 63 -3.30 -18.61 -8.35
CA ASN A 63 -3.31 -17.63 -9.43
C ASN A 63 -2.33 -16.48 -9.12
N MET A 64 -2.14 -15.63 -10.11
CA MET A 64 -1.45 -14.37 -10.03
C MET A 64 -2.41 -13.26 -10.45
N ASN A 65 -2.35 -12.12 -9.78
CA ASN A 65 -3.12 -10.94 -10.14
C ASN A 65 -2.19 -9.73 -10.27
N ILE A 66 -2.23 -9.06 -11.42
CA ILE A 66 -1.61 -7.75 -11.59
C ILE A 66 -2.49 -6.72 -10.89
N VAL A 67 -1.95 -6.13 -9.84
CA VAL A 67 -2.65 -5.19 -8.96
C VAL A 67 -2.56 -3.77 -9.48
N SER A 68 -1.39 -3.41 -9.97
CA SER A 68 -1.11 -2.07 -10.47
C SER A 68 -0.07 -2.11 -11.58
N ILE A 69 -0.30 -1.29 -12.61
CA ILE A 69 0.69 -0.96 -13.65
C ILE A 69 0.94 0.53 -13.52
N GLY A 70 2.15 0.87 -13.11
CA GLY A 70 2.54 2.26 -12.82
C GLY A 70 2.86 3.08 -14.06
N THR A 71 3.24 4.33 -13.83
CA THR A 71 3.97 5.17 -14.80
C THR A 71 5.44 4.74 -14.81
N LEU A 72 6.26 5.36 -15.67
CA LEU A 72 7.69 5.00 -15.81
C LEU A 72 8.50 5.03 -14.49
N ASN A 73 7.99 5.70 -13.46
CA ASN A 73 8.72 5.94 -12.22
C ASN A 73 7.99 5.50 -10.93
N GLN A 74 6.74 5.04 -10.99
CA GLN A 74 5.97 4.68 -9.79
C GLN A 74 4.82 3.73 -10.09
N SER A 75 4.70 2.66 -9.29
CA SER A 75 3.51 1.81 -9.20
C SER A 75 2.91 1.93 -7.80
N LEU A 76 1.75 2.59 -7.70
CA LEU A 76 1.04 2.71 -6.43
C LEU A 76 0.09 1.51 -6.26
N ALA A 77 0.55 0.48 -5.57
CA ALA A 77 -0.32 -0.62 -5.16
C ALA A 77 -1.02 -0.28 -3.84
N HIS A 78 -2.34 -0.40 -3.82
CA HIS A 78 -3.12 -0.20 -2.61
C HIS A 78 -3.48 -1.55 -1.98
N PRO A 79 -3.34 -1.74 -0.65
CA PRO A 79 -3.65 -3.01 0.01
C PRO A 79 -5.03 -3.57 -0.33
N ARG A 80 -6.03 -2.72 -0.49
CA ARG A 80 -7.38 -3.08 -0.87
C ARG A 80 -7.43 -3.81 -2.22
N GLU A 81 -6.61 -3.41 -3.18
CA GLU A 81 -6.57 -4.04 -4.50
C GLU A 81 -5.85 -5.40 -4.44
N ILE A 82 -4.79 -5.51 -3.64
CA ILE A 82 -4.07 -6.76 -3.40
C ILE A 82 -5.00 -7.79 -2.76
N LEU A 83 -5.69 -7.39 -1.68
CA LEU A 83 -6.54 -8.29 -0.89
C LEU A 83 -7.78 -8.79 -1.63
N LYS A 84 -8.25 -8.10 -2.67
CA LYS A 84 -9.39 -8.56 -3.47
C LYS A 84 -9.16 -9.97 -4.03
N SER A 85 -8.05 -10.16 -4.76
CA SER A 85 -7.76 -11.47 -5.35
C SER A 85 -7.42 -12.51 -4.29
N THR A 86 -6.74 -12.11 -3.24
CA THR A 86 -6.35 -12.97 -2.12
C THR A 86 -7.57 -13.60 -1.45
N ILE A 87 -8.55 -12.79 -1.08
CA ILE A 87 -9.79 -13.24 -0.43
C ILE A 87 -10.62 -14.10 -1.40
N LEU A 88 -10.80 -13.65 -2.65
CA LEU A 88 -11.59 -14.36 -3.65
C LEU A 88 -10.97 -15.71 -4.05
N SER A 89 -9.66 -15.85 -3.89
CA SER A 89 -8.93 -17.10 -4.17
C SER A 89 -8.96 -18.09 -3.01
N ASN A 90 -9.46 -17.71 -1.85
CA ASN A 90 -9.27 -18.46 -0.60
C ASN A 90 -7.79 -18.85 -0.40
N ALA A 91 -6.90 -17.87 -0.59
CA ALA A 91 -5.48 -18.10 -0.47
C ALA A 91 -5.09 -18.43 0.97
N GLU A 92 -4.18 -19.38 1.16
CA GLU A 92 -3.57 -19.70 2.46
C GLU A 92 -2.42 -18.74 2.79
N SER A 93 -1.71 -18.30 1.76
CA SER A 93 -0.63 -17.34 1.89
C SER A 93 -0.43 -16.58 0.57
N VAL A 94 0.36 -15.50 0.63
CA VAL A 94 0.64 -14.68 -0.55
C VAL A 94 2.12 -14.36 -0.67
N MET A 95 2.57 -14.15 -1.91
CA MET A 95 3.82 -13.49 -2.23
C MET A 95 3.56 -12.24 -3.05
N LEU A 96 4.29 -11.17 -2.73
CA LEU A 96 4.22 -9.89 -3.43
C LEU A 96 5.39 -9.77 -4.40
N PHE A 97 5.14 -9.19 -5.56
CA PHE A 97 6.16 -8.97 -6.58
C PHE A 97 6.02 -7.60 -7.21
N HIS A 98 7.14 -6.99 -7.52
CA HIS A 98 7.19 -5.92 -8.49
C HIS A 98 8.51 -5.94 -9.25
N ASN A 99 8.57 -5.28 -10.41
CA ASN A 99 9.78 -5.16 -11.21
C ASN A 99 10.30 -3.73 -11.20
N HIS A 100 11.62 -3.60 -11.31
CA HIS A 100 12.32 -2.34 -11.55
C HIS A 100 12.89 -2.31 -12.97
N PRO A 101 12.14 -1.82 -13.98
CA PRO A 101 12.56 -1.86 -15.38
C PRO A 101 13.71 -0.89 -15.70
N SER A 102 13.93 0.12 -14.87
CA SER A 102 14.97 1.15 -15.07
C SER A 102 16.41 0.62 -15.06
N GLY A 103 16.61 -0.66 -14.80
CA GLY A 103 17.92 -1.30 -14.81
C GLY A 103 18.91 -0.77 -13.76
N ASN A 104 18.42 -0.06 -12.75
CA ASN A 104 19.23 0.43 -11.66
C ASN A 104 20.08 -0.72 -11.10
N CYS A 105 21.39 -0.49 -10.97
CA CYS A 105 22.32 -1.49 -10.42
C CYS A 105 21.99 -1.86 -8.98
N ASN A 106 21.23 -1.01 -8.29
CA ASN A 106 20.78 -1.22 -6.93
C ASN A 106 19.29 -1.60 -6.93
N LEU A 107 18.98 -2.85 -6.60
CA LEU A 107 17.62 -3.38 -6.43
C LEU A 107 17.08 -3.15 -5.00
N SER A 108 17.70 -2.29 -4.22
CA SER A 108 17.19 -1.98 -2.87
C SER A 108 15.77 -1.46 -2.94
N PRO A 109 14.91 -1.90 -2.01
CA PRO A 109 13.55 -1.42 -1.93
C PRO A 109 13.49 0.08 -1.64
N SER A 110 12.51 0.76 -2.18
CA SER A 110 12.19 2.13 -1.81
C SER A 110 11.54 2.20 -0.42
N THR A 111 11.44 3.41 0.11
CA THR A 111 10.71 3.65 1.37
C THR A 111 9.24 3.25 1.23
N GLU A 112 8.65 3.47 0.08
CA GLU A 112 7.27 3.13 -0.27
C GLU A 112 7.07 1.62 -0.31
N ASP A 113 8.03 0.86 -0.86
CA ASP A 113 7.98 -0.61 -0.90
C ASP A 113 8.01 -1.19 0.52
N ILE A 114 8.88 -0.66 1.37
CA ILE A 114 8.98 -1.07 2.78
C ILE A 114 7.68 -0.76 3.51
N ALA A 115 7.14 0.45 3.35
CA ALA A 115 5.90 0.88 4.00
C ALA A 115 4.68 0.06 3.53
N LEU A 116 4.60 -0.27 2.24
CA LEU A 116 3.55 -1.12 1.69
C LEU A 116 3.67 -2.54 2.24
N THR A 117 4.89 -3.09 2.27
CA THR A 117 5.17 -4.44 2.77
C THR A 117 4.79 -4.58 4.24
N ASP A 118 5.20 -3.64 5.10
CA ASP A 118 4.83 -3.61 6.52
C ASP A 118 3.30 -3.57 6.69
N ARG A 119 2.63 -2.72 5.94
CA ARG A 119 1.17 -2.62 5.96
C ARG A 119 0.50 -3.91 5.52
N MET A 120 1.01 -4.55 4.46
CA MET A 120 0.48 -5.82 3.97
C MET A 120 0.70 -6.95 4.96
N GLN A 121 1.86 -7.04 5.59
CA GLN A 121 2.11 -8.03 6.64
C GLN A 121 1.08 -7.92 7.78
N LYS A 122 0.83 -6.71 8.28
CA LYS A 122 -0.14 -6.47 9.36
C LYS A 122 -1.56 -6.86 8.94
N LEU A 123 -2.00 -6.44 7.77
CA LEU A 123 -3.35 -6.73 7.25
C LEU A 123 -3.52 -8.22 6.95
N CYS A 124 -2.55 -8.85 6.30
CA CYS A 124 -2.59 -10.25 5.95
C CYS A 124 -2.53 -11.15 7.20
N THR A 125 -1.76 -10.76 8.21
CA THR A 125 -1.75 -11.47 9.51
C THR A 125 -3.12 -11.42 10.18
N LEU A 126 -3.80 -10.25 10.18
CA LEU A 126 -5.17 -10.12 10.69
C LEU A 126 -6.18 -11.01 9.95
N LEU A 127 -5.96 -11.26 8.66
CA LEU A 127 -6.80 -12.14 7.86
C LEU A 127 -6.43 -13.62 7.95
N GLY A 128 -5.34 -13.95 8.64
CA GLY A 128 -4.81 -15.32 8.69
C GLY A 128 -4.16 -15.79 7.38
N VAL A 129 -3.75 -14.86 6.51
CA VAL A 129 -3.14 -15.14 5.19
C VAL A 129 -1.75 -14.49 5.14
N PRO A 130 -0.69 -15.11 5.70
CA PRO A 130 0.61 -14.49 5.82
C PRO A 130 1.24 -14.11 4.47
N VAL A 131 1.98 -13.00 4.46
CA VAL A 131 2.89 -12.64 3.38
C VAL A 131 4.18 -13.43 3.56
N LEU A 132 4.48 -14.33 2.62
CA LEU A 132 5.67 -15.18 2.68
C LEU A 132 6.94 -14.46 2.23
N ASP A 133 6.82 -13.60 1.23
CA ASP A 133 7.91 -12.77 0.74
C ASP A 133 7.39 -11.58 -0.07
N HIS A 134 8.24 -10.58 -0.24
CA HIS A 134 8.09 -9.54 -1.23
C HIS A 134 9.37 -9.52 -2.07
N ILE A 135 9.25 -9.74 -3.37
CA ILE A 135 10.37 -9.91 -4.28
C ILE A 135 10.37 -8.83 -5.35
N ILE A 136 11.49 -8.12 -5.45
CA ILE A 136 11.73 -7.14 -6.50
C ILE A 136 12.50 -7.82 -7.63
N ILE A 137 11.94 -7.82 -8.83
CA ILE A 137 12.57 -8.40 -10.02
C ILE A 137 13.35 -7.33 -10.76
N GLY A 138 14.63 -7.56 -10.90
CA GLY A 138 15.53 -6.71 -11.70
C GLY A 138 15.82 -7.28 -13.08
N ASN A 139 16.75 -6.61 -13.79
CA ASN A 139 17.27 -7.09 -15.07
C ASN A 139 18.22 -8.28 -14.88
N ALA A 140 18.36 -9.10 -15.90
CA ALA A 140 19.07 -10.37 -15.87
C ALA A 140 18.51 -11.28 -14.76
N ASP A 141 19.36 -12.00 -14.04
CA ASP A 141 18.91 -12.92 -12.97
C ASP A 141 18.96 -12.30 -11.58
N ARG A 142 18.89 -10.96 -11.52
CA ARG A 142 18.93 -10.24 -10.24
C ARG A 142 17.53 -10.07 -9.68
N TYR A 143 17.43 -10.29 -8.38
CA TYR A 143 16.23 -10.03 -7.59
C TYR A 143 16.64 -9.55 -6.20
N TYR A 144 15.67 -9.02 -5.47
CA TYR A 144 15.78 -8.67 -4.07
C TYR A 144 14.61 -9.30 -3.32
N SER A 145 14.87 -10.16 -2.35
CA SER A 145 13.88 -10.77 -1.47
C SER A 145 13.91 -10.08 -0.11
N PHE A 146 12.78 -9.59 0.34
CA PHE A 146 12.65 -9.01 1.68
C PHE A 146 12.88 -10.03 2.78
N ARG A 147 12.52 -11.29 2.50
CA ARG A 147 12.73 -12.40 3.43
C ARG A 147 14.23 -12.73 3.60
N GLU A 148 14.98 -12.80 2.51
CA GLU A 148 16.43 -13.09 2.55
C GLU A 148 17.24 -11.99 3.22
N HIS A 149 16.70 -10.76 3.26
CA HIS A 149 17.31 -9.61 3.92
C HIS A 149 16.75 -9.34 5.31
N ASP A 150 15.99 -10.27 5.90
CA ASP A 150 15.40 -10.18 7.24
C ASP A 150 14.57 -8.90 7.49
N ILE A 151 13.98 -8.34 6.41
CA ILE A 151 13.11 -7.15 6.51
C ILE A 151 11.67 -7.56 6.87
N LEU A 152 11.27 -8.80 6.56
CA LEU A 152 9.95 -9.30 6.90
C LEU A 152 9.89 -9.67 8.39
N SER A 153 9.16 -8.89 9.17
CA SER A 153 8.81 -9.23 10.54
C SER A 153 7.41 -9.84 10.57
N ILE A 154 7.23 -10.99 11.24
CA ILE A 154 5.89 -11.53 11.46
C ILE A 154 5.25 -10.71 12.59
N PRO A 155 4.21 -9.91 12.33
CA PRO A 155 3.55 -9.14 13.37
C PRO A 155 2.93 -10.09 14.41
N GLN A 156 3.25 -9.90 15.67
CA GLN A 156 2.56 -10.58 16.76
C GLN A 156 1.22 -9.89 16.95
N ILE A 157 0.15 -10.52 16.51
CA ILE A 157 -1.22 -10.06 16.74
C ILE A 157 -1.84 -11.01 17.75
N GLU A 158 -2.10 -10.50 18.94
CA GLU A 158 -2.83 -11.24 19.96
C GLU A 158 -4.33 -11.16 19.66
N TYR A 159 -4.93 -12.32 19.43
CA TYR A 159 -6.38 -12.43 19.35
C TYR A 159 -6.90 -12.93 20.70
N THR A 160 -7.81 -12.19 21.31
CA THR A 160 -8.53 -12.79 22.44
C THR A 160 -9.58 -13.76 21.92
N THR A 161 -9.49 -15.00 22.38
CA THR A 161 -10.50 -16.04 22.12
C THR A 161 -11.55 -16.08 23.25
N ASP A 162 -11.30 -15.37 24.34
CA ASP A 162 -12.24 -15.21 25.45
C ASP A 162 -13.22 -14.09 25.15
N ILE A 163 -14.45 -14.47 24.78
CA ILE A 163 -15.55 -13.52 24.51
C ILE A 163 -15.87 -12.68 25.75
N GLY A 164 -15.68 -13.24 26.98
CA GLY A 164 -15.88 -12.52 28.23
C GLY A 164 -14.86 -11.41 28.49
N GLY A 165 -13.65 -11.55 27.91
CA GLY A 165 -12.57 -10.54 27.97
C GLY A 165 -12.72 -9.41 26.97
N ILE A 166 -13.64 -9.51 26.00
CA ILE A 166 -13.90 -8.46 25.03
C ILE A 166 -14.78 -7.39 25.65
N ASP A 167 -14.17 -6.30 26.09
CA ASP A 167 -14.92 -5.14 26.60
C ASP A 167 -15.50 -4.29 25.44
N LEU A 168 -16.64 -4.70 24.97
CA LEU A 168 -17.41 -3.95 23.94
C LEU A 168 -17.97 -2.62 24.45
N LYS A 169 -17.94 -2.36 25.77
CA LYS A 169 -18.42 -1.11 26.37
C LYS A 169 -17.32 -0.05 26.45
N ALA A 170 -16.06 -0.44 26.46
CA ALA A 170 -14.92 0.47 26.57
C ALA A 170 -14.63 1.23 25.28
N GLN A 171 -15.11 0.76 24.16
CA GLN A 171 -15.17 1.59 22.94
C GLN A 171 -16.38 2.56 23.02
N LYS A 172 -16.40 3.42 23.98
CA LYS A 172 -16.80 4.78 23.65
C LYS A 172 -15.81 5.22 22.58
N VAL A 173 -16.21 5.03 21.33
CA VAL A 173 -15.69 5.84 20.24
C VAL A 173 -15.68 7.22 20.86
N ALA A 174 -14.50 7.77 21.14
CA ALA A 174 -14.42 9.20 21.39
C ALA A 174 -15.10 9.75 20.14
N GLU A 175 -16.35 10.12 20.26
CA GLU A 175 -17.00 10.94 19.28
C GLU A 175 -16.00 12.08 19.15
N LYS A 176 -15.21 12.03 18.07
CA LYS A 176 -14.57 13.23 17.60
C LYS A 176 -15.73 14.17 17.54
N SER A 177 -15.81 15.04 18.54
CA SER A 177 -16.84 16.05 18.66
C SER A 177 -17.09 16.49 17.25
N SER A 178 -18.28 16.16 16.75
CA SER A 178 -18.71 16.47 15.39
C SER A 178 -18.13 17.85 15.14
N ALA A 179 -17.16 17.93 14.20
CA ALA A 179 -16.45 19.17 13.98
C ALA A 179 -17.57 20.18 13.83
N LYS A 180 -17.74 21.05 14.83
CA LYS A 180 -18.78 22.06 14.82
C LYS A 180 -18.64 22.67 13.47
N TYR A 181 -19.67 22.57 12.65
CA TYR A 181 -19.69 23.20 11.35
C TYR A 181 -19.34 24.65 11.62
N GLN A 182 -18.07 25.00 11.38
CA GLN A 182 -17.60 26.35 11.59
C GLN A 182 -18.49 27.24 10.74
N SER A 183 -19.13 28.19 11.37
CA SER A 183 -19.98 29.13 10.66
C SER A 183 -19.14 29.81 9.56
N ALA A 184 -19.78 30.34 8.54
CA ALA A 184 -19.07 31.04 7.48
C ALA A 184 -18.23 32.24 8.04
N SER A 185 -18.66 32.80 9.18
CA SER A 185 -17.90 33.81 9.94
C SER A 185 -16.62 33.26 10.56
N ASP A 186 -16.67 32.07 11.18
CA ASP A 186 -15.50 31.46 11.82
C ASP A 186 -14.44 31.05 10.80
N ARG A 187 -14.86 30.61 9.59
CA ARG A 187 -13.94 30.34 8.49
C ARG A 187 -13.25 31.59 7.97
N LYS A 188 -13.97 32.70 7.84
CA LYS A 188 -13.38 33.99 7.45
C LYS A 188 -12.36 34.46 8.46
N GLN A 189 -12.65 34.33 9.75
CA GLN A 189 -11.76 34.73 10.83
C GLN A 189 -10.49 33.89 10.85
N SER A 190 -10.62 32.55 10.70
CA SER A 190 -9.45 31.64 10.61
C SER A 190 -8.58 31.89 9.37
N VAL A 191 -9.19 32.21 8.21
CA VAL A 191 -8.44 32.58 7.01
C VAL A 191 -7.69 33.90 7.22
N GLN A 192 -8.31 34.88 7.86
CA GLN A 192 -7.72 36.17 8.12
C GLN A 192 -6.52 36.07 9.07
N GLU A 193 -6.62 35.28 10.16
CA GLU A 193 -5.51 34.99 11.07
C GLU A 193 -4.33 34.28 10.39
N ILE A 194 -4.62 33.35 9.47
CA ILE A 194 -3.58 32.66 8.71
C ILE A 194 -2.90 33.62 7.74
N THR A 195 -3.66 34.51 7.09
CA THR A 195 -3.12 35.50 6.16
C THR A 195 -2.21 36.48 6.88
N GLU A 196 -2.63 37.00 8.04
CA GLU A 196 -1.84 37.91 8.86
C GLU A 196 -0.52 37.26 9.34
N LYS A 197 -0.56 35.98 9.75
CA LYS A 197 0.65 35.22 10.13
C LYS A 197 1.60 35.01 8.94
N LEU A 198 1.07 34.77 7.75
CA LEU A 198 1.87 34.61 6.54
C LEU A 198 2.52 35.96 6.16
N GLU A 199 1.76 37.05 6.21
CA GLU A 199 2.30 38.41 5.93
C GLU A 199 3.41 38.80 6.91
N GLN A 200 3.21 38.55 8.21
CA GLN A 200 4.25 38.74 9.22
C GLN A 200 5.48 37.89 8.99
N GLY A 201 5.29 36.63 8.61
CA GLY A 201 6.39 35.72 8.28
C GLY A 201 7.18 36.17 7.05
N VAL A 202 6.50 36.62 6.00
CA VAL A 202 7.12 37.17 4.78
C VAL A 202 7.88 38.47 5.11
N HIS A 203 7.28 39.38 5.87
CA HIS A 203 7.93 40.64 6.28
C HIS A 203 9.20 40.38 7.11
N GLY A 204 9.13 39.45 8.08
CA GLY A 204 10.29 39.04 8.86
C GLY A 204 11.41 38.39 8.03
N LEU A 205 11.04 37.72 6.92
CA LEU A 205 12.01 37.12 6.01
C LEU A 205 12.78 38.20 5.24
N PHE A 206 12.10 39.23 4.74
CA PHE A 206 12.73 40.38 4.05
C PHE A 206 13.60 41.24 4.95
N GLU A 207 13.29 41.30 6.24
CA GLU A 207 14.10 42.02 7.22
C GLU A 207 15.27 41.20 7.78
N SER A 208 15.31 39.91 7.52
CA SER A 208 16.37 39.02 8.03
C SER A 208 17.75 39.41 7.48
N ASP A 209 18.76 39.40 8.34
CA ASP A 209 20.14 39.69 7.93
C ASP A 209 20.67 38.75 6.86
N ARG A 210 20.17 37.52 6.82
CA ARG A 210 20.45 36.54 5.76
C ARG A 210 19.94 36.97 4.40
N TYR A 211 18.73 37.53 4.33
CA TYR A 211 18.15 37.96 3.04
C TYR A 211 18.83 39.23 2.56
N LYS A 212 19.15 40.15 3.45
CA LYS A 212 19.92 41.38 3.13
C LYS A 212 21.33 41.02 2.63
N ALA A 213 22.00 40.06 3.27
CA ALA A 213 23.30 39.55 2.83
C ALA A 213 23.21 38.87 1.45
N TYR A 214 22.18 38.12 1.19
CA TYR A 214 21.94 37.50 -0.12
C TYR A 214 21.76 38.55 -1.23
N LEU A 215 20.94 39.56 -1.01
CA LEU A 215 20.74 40.65 -1.99
C LEU A 215 22.03 41.45 -2.23
N SER A 216 22.84 41.68 -1.20
CA SER A 216 24.11 42.38 -1.38
C SER A 216 25.18 41.54 -2.11
N SER A 217 25.04 40.23 -2.19
CA SER A 217 25.94 39.37 -2.97
C SER A 217 25.57 39.28 -4.45
N MET A 218 24.42 39.81 -4.85
CA MET A 218 23.93 39.80 -6.24
C MET A 218 24.14 41.15 -6.96
N SER A 219 24.67 42.17 -6.25
CA SER A 219 25.08 43.46 -6.81
C SER A 219 26.60 43.50 -6.94
#